data_bc72955c263e8222ce6f3d66c5164ea2
#
_entry.id   bc72955c263e8222ce6f3d66c5164ea2
#
_cell.length_a   1.000
_cell.length_b   1.000
_cell.length_c   1.000
_cell.angle_alpha   90.00
_cell.angle_beta   90.00
_cell.angle_gamma   90.00
#
_symmetry.space_group_name_H-M   'P 1'
#
loop_
_entity.id
_entity.type
_entity.pdbx_description
1 polymer ?
#
loop_
_entity_poly.entity_id
_entity_poly.type
_entity_poly.pdbx_seq_one_letter_code
_entity_poly.pdbx_strand_id
1 'polypeptide(L)'
;KKKETMSLQISILTPERPFWNGQAEEIILPTETGEMGVLKNHAPIITGLDVGAMLIRTKEQWNSVAIMGGFAVVKRNQITILANEAESAETIDADEAKNAFETAKKNLETAEGVKQKVEANFAFKRAKARFQVVKVVSGGR
;
A
#
# COMPACT_ATOMS: atom_id res chain seq x y z
N LYS A 1 19.33 18.35 -16.48
CA LYS A 1 19.39 17.80 -17.45
C LYS A 1 18.99 16.41 -17.41
N LYS A 2 19.50 15.58 -16.96
CA LYS A 2 19.08 14.24 -17.01
C LYS A 2 18.38 13.82 -15.81
N LYS A 3 17.83 14.70 -15.07
CA LYS A 3 17.18 14.33 -13.89
C LYS A 3 15.97 13.51 -14.09
N GLU A 4 15.27 13.78 -15.13
CA GLU A 4 14.06 13.06 -15.40
C GLU A 4 14.30 11.59 -15.57
N THR A 5 15.50 11.18 -15.89
CA THR A 5 15.77 9.78 -16.07
C THR A 5 16.08 9.07 -14.77
N MET A 6 16.05 9.81 -13.67
CA MET A 6 16.39 9.23 -12.38
C MET A 6 15.18 8.81 -11.57
N SER A 7 13.99 8.90 -12.10
CA SER A 7 12.81 8.62 -11.31
C SER A 7 11.94 7.55 -11.95
N LEU A 8 11.03 7.04 -11.14
CA LEU A 8 10.03 6.09 -11.56
C LEU A 8 8.75 6.84 -11.88
N GLN A 9 8.01 6.34 -12.86
CA GLN A 9 6.70 6.87 -13.18
C GLN A 9 5.68 5.90 -12.62
N ILE A 10 4.82 6.36 -11.74
CA ILE A 10 3.89 5.50 -11.02
C ILE A 10 2.46 5.89 -11.35
N SER A 11 1.64 4.89 -11.70
CA SER A 11 0.20 5.06 -11.91
C SER A 11 -0.52 4.10 -11.00
N ILE A 12 -1.45 4.59 -10.21
CA ILE A 12 -2.28 3.75 -9.34
C ILE A 12 -3.71 3.85 -9.85
N LEU A 13 -4.25 2.73 -10.26
CA LEU A 13 -5.59 2.65 -10.83
C LEU A 13 -6.48 1.77 -9.96
N THR A 14 -7.72 2.21 -9.78
CA THR A 14 -8.73 1.38 -9.11
C THR A 14 -9.86 1.15 -10.10
N PRO A 15 -10.77 0.21 -9.82
CA PRO A 15 -11.85 -0.04 -10.76
C PRO A 15 -12.72 1.17 -11.06
N GLU A 16 -12.82 2.10 -10.12
CA GLU A 16 -13.70 3.24 -10.29
C GLU A 16 -13.06 4.39 -11.00
N ARG A 17 -11.74 4.57 -10.85
CA ARG A 17 -11.07 5.73 -11.45
C ARG A 17 -9.58 5.64 -11.23
N PRO A 18 -8.81 6.43 -11.98
CA PRO A 18 -7.39 6.58 -11.64
C PRO A 18 -7.29 7.19 -10.25
N PHE A 19 -6.43 6.63 -9.41
CA PHE A 19 -6.29 7.09 -8.05
C PHE A 19 -5.16 8.11 -7.89
N TRP A 20 -4.00 7.83 -8.50
CA TRP A 20 -2.86 8.71 -8.37
C TRP A 20 -1.88 8.44 -9.51
N ASN A 21 -1.16 9.49 -9.91
CA ASN A 21 -0.20 9.40 -10.98
C ASN A 21 0.91 10.39 -10.67
N GLY A 22 2.16 9.96 -10.73
CA GLY A 22 3.25 10.86 -10.43
C GLY A 22 4.59 10.18 -10.53
N GLN A 23 5.63 10.91 -10.14
CA GLN A 23 6.98 10.41 -10.18
C GLN A 23 7.50 10.19 -8.78
N ALA A 24 8.38 9.22 -8.62
CA ALA A 24 8.94 8.90 -7.32
C ALA A 24 10.34 8.35 -7.51
N GLU A 25 11.10 8.33 -6.43
CA GLU A 25 12.44 7.79 -6.44
C GLU A 25 12.48 6.34 -6.04
N GLU A 26 11.50 5.92 -5.26
CA GLU A 26 11.43 4.56 -4.78
C GLU A 26 9.99 4.24 -4.40
N ILE A 27 9.60 2.99 -4.55
CA ILE A 27 8.31 2.54 -4.07
C ILE A 27 8.51 1.20 -3.37
N ILE A 28 7.79 1.01 -2.26
CA ILE A 28 7.81 -0.26 -1.54
C ILE A 28 6.41 -0.85 -1.62
N LEU A 29 6.34 -2.04 -2.20
CA LEU A 29 5.09 -2.71 -2.49
C LEU A 29 4.80 -3.79 -1.45
N PRO A 30 3.56 -3.90 -0.97
CA PRO A 30 3.20 -5.00 -0.06
C PRO A 30 2.85 -6.23 -0.89
N THR A 31 3.71 -7.24 -0.87
CA THR A 31 3.45 -8.47 -1.59
C THR A 31 3.15 -9.59 -0.59
N GLU A 32 2.70 -10.71 -1.10
CA GLU A 32 2.35 -11.83 -0.23
C GLU A 32 3.55 -12.42 0.49
N THR A 33 4.74 -12.22 -0.04
CA THR A 33 5.94 -12.73 0.59
C THR A 33 6.70 -11.67 1.35
N GLY A 34 6.12 -10.49 1.50
CA GLY A 34 6.75 -9.41 2.24
C GLY A 34 6.86 -8.18 1.39
N GLU A 35 7.58 -7.19 1.89
CA GLU A 35 7.75 -5.93 1.18
C GLU A 35 8.76 -6.08 0.06
N MET A 36 8.47 -5.43 -1.07
CA MET A 36 9.39 -5.44 -2.20
C MET A 36 9.68 -4.00 -2.60
N GLY A 37 10.95 -3.61 -2.54
CA GLY A 37 11.35 -2.28 -2.94
C GLY A 37 11.67 -2.23 -4.42
N VAL A 38 11.29 -1.13 -5.07
CA VAL A 38 11.57 -0.92 -6.49
C VAL A 38 12.26 0.42 -6.64
N LEU A 39 13.44 0.37 -7.22
CA LEU A 39 14.23 1.55 -7.55
C LEU A 39 14.39 1.65 -9.04
N LYS A 40 14.97 2.74 -9.49
CA LYS A 40 15.23 2.93 -10.91
C LYS A 40 15.95 1.72 -11.50
N ASN A 41 15.60 1.35 -12.69
CA ASN A 41 16.22 0.25 -13.44
C ASN A 41 15.95 -1.14 -12.87
N HIS A 42 14.87 -1.26 -12.10
CA HIS A 42 14.45 -2.57 -11.61
C HIS A 42 14.07 -3.47 -12.77
N ALA A 43 14.38 -4.75 -12.66
CA ALA A 43 14.02 -5.71 -13.70
C ALA A 43 12.51 -5.79 -13.86
N PRO A 44 12.03 -6.11 -15.06
CA PRO A 44 10.58 -6.22 -15.26
C PRO A 44 10.00 -7.33 -14.41
N ILE A 45 8.82 -7.05 -13.83
CA ILE A 45 8.15 -8.04 -13.00
C ILE A 45 6.67 -7.73 -12.93
N ILE A 46 5.85 -8.77 -12.81
CA ILE A 46 4.44 -8.66 -12.51
C ILE A 46 4.25 -9.41 -11.20
N THR A 47 3.68 -8.74 -10.20
CA THR A 47 3.53 -9.37 -8.90
C THR A 47 2.17 -9.06 -8.31
N GLY A 48 1.64 -10.01 -7.54
CA GLY A 48 0.42 -9.78 -6.79
C GLY A 48 0.71 -8.92 -5.57
N LEU A 49 -0.28 -8.13 -5.18
CA LEU A 49 -0.18 -7.28 -4.00
C LEU A 49 -1.12 -7.78 -2.93
N ASP A 50 -0.63 -7.77 -1.71
CA ASP A 50 -1.45 -8.11 -0.55
C ASP A 50 -2.12 -6.84 -0.02
N VAL A 51 -3.00 -7.02 0.94
CA VAL A 51 -3.57 -5.90 1.67
C VAL A 51 -2.44 -5.33 2.54
N GLY A 52 -2.11 -4.07 2.36
CA GLY A 52 -1.01 -3.51 3.10
C GLY A 52 -0.75 -2.06 2.76
N ALA A 53 0.29 -1.52 3.35
CA ALA A 53 0.70 -0.15 3.12
C ALA A 53 1.74 -0.11 2.00
N MET A 54 1.48 0.71 1.00
CA MET A 54 2.43 0.95 -0.06
C MET A 54 3.09 2.29 0.20
N LEU A 55 4.42 2.33 0.12
CA LEU A 55 5.18 3.51 0.45
C LEU A 55 5.84 4.07 -0.79
N ILE A 56 5.73 5.39 -0.96
CA ILE A 56 6.27 6.06 -2.13
C ILE A 56 7.18 7.19 -1.65
N ARG A 57 8.43 7.19 -2.08
CA ARG A 57 9.37 8.22 -1.68
C ARG A 57 9.55 9.23 -2.79
N THR A 58 9.24 10.49 -2.50
CA THR A 58 9.41 11.58 -3.44
C THR A 58 10.22 12.67 -2.74
N LYS A 59 11.34 13.05 -3.30
CA LYS A 59 12.17 14.15 -2.77
C LYS A 59 12.42 13.95 -1.28
N GLU A 60 12.82 12.73 -0.92
CA GLU A 60 13.18 12.41 0.46
C GLU A 60 12.02 12.41 1.44
N GLN A 61 10.81 12.48 0.94
CA GLN A 61 9.64 12.36 1.78
C GLN A 61 8.91 11.07 1.44
N TRP A 62 8.43 10.39 2.48
CA TRP A 62 7.68 9.18 2.28
C TRP A 62 6.18 9.47 2.38
N ASN A 63 5.46 9.04 1.38
CA ASN A 63 4.00 9.06 1.38
C ASN A 63 3.52 7.64 1.40
N SER A 64 2.31 7.42 1.87
CA SER A 64 1.79 6.07 1.96
C SER A 64 0.35 5.99 1.51
N VAL A 65 0.02 4.83 0.97
CA VAL A 65 -1.32 4.54 0.46
C VAL A 65 -1.68 3.15 0.94
N ALA A 66 -2.87 3.01 1.51
CA ALA A 66 -3.36 1.69 1.91
C ALA A 66 -3.95 1.01 0.68
N ILE A 67 -3.45 -0.17 0.38
CA ILE A 67 -3.85 -0.95 -0.80
C ILE A 67 -4.56 -2.20 -0.33
N MET A 68 -5.71 -2.48 -0.90
CA MET A 68 -6.49 -3.66 -0.52
C MET A 68 -6.35 -4.74 -1.59
N GLY A 69 -5.10 -5.13 -1.86
CA GLY A 69 -4.83 -6.16 -2.84
C GLY A 69 -4.80 -5.64 -4.26
N GLY A 70 -4.34 -6.47 -5.18
CA GLY A 70 -4.26 -6.11 -6.59
C GLY A 70 -3.00 -6.66 -7.22
N PHE A 71 -2.50 -5.95 -8.22
CA PHE A 71 -1.30 -6.33 -8.96
C PHE A 71 -0.44 -5.13 -9.25
N ALA A 72 0.85 -5.39 -9.42
CA ALA A 72 1.79 -4.35 -9.87
C ALA A 72 2.54 -4.86 -11.07
N VAL A 73 2.70 -3.98 -12.07
CA VAL A 73 3.48 -4.26 -13.27
C VAL A 73 4.63 -3.27 -13.28
N VAL A 74 5.85 -3.77 -13.27
CA VAL A 74 7.06 -2.95 -13.27
C VAL A 74 7.82 -3.21 -14.55
N LYS A 75 8.12 -2.16 -15.31
CA LYS A 75 9.01 -2.29 -16.45
C LYS A 75 9.42 -0.92 -16.96
N ARG A 76 10.67 -0.80 -17.32
CA ARG A 76 11.21 0.43 -17.93
C ARG A 76 10.94 1.66 -17.07
N ASN A 77 11.15 1.51 -15.77
CA ASN A 77 10.96 2.60 -14.81
C ASN A 77 9.54 3.10 -14.76
N GLN A 78 8.59 2.27 -15.19
CA GLN A 78 7.17 2.56 -15.07
C GLN A 78 6.54 1.50 -14.20
N ILE A 79 5.74 1.94 -13.26
CA ILE A 79 5.07 1.04 -12.33
C ILE A 79 3.58 1.32 -12.41
N THR A 80 2.82 0.30 -12.78
CA THR A 80 1.37 0.40 -12.84
C THR A 80 0.80 -0.46 -11.73
N ILE A 81 0.04 0.15 -10.86
CA ILE A 81 -0.61 -0.52 -9.73
C ILE A 81 -2.09 -0.62 -10.05
N LEU A 82 -2.59 -1.85 -10.11
CA LEU A 82 -4.01 -2.09 -10.30
C LEU A 82 -4.54 -2.56 -8.96
N ALA A 83 -5.08 -1.62 -8.18
CA ALA A 83 -5.48 -1.89 -6.82
C ALA A 83 -6.98 -2.14 -6.75
N ASN A 84 -7.39 -3.10 -5.93
CA ASN A 84 -8.82 -3.34 -5.71
C ASN A 84 -9.45 -2.15 -5.02
N GLU A 85 -8.76 -1.61 -4.03
CA GLU A 85 -9.13 -0.38 -3.34
C GLU A 85 -7.86 0.32 -2.91
N ALA A 86 -7.90 1.64 -2.82
CA ALA A 86 -6.77 2.44 -2.36
C ALA A 86 -7.28 3.61 -1.54
N GLU A 87 -6.57 3.91 -0.45
CA GLU A 87 -6.87 5.06 0.39
C GLU A 87 -5.58 5.79 0.72
N SER A 88 -5.57 7.10 0.52
CA SER A 88 -4.38 7.87 0.89
C SER A 88 -4.43 8.17 2.38
N ALA A 89 -3.24 8.32 2.98
CA ALA A 89 -3.15 8.57 4.41
C ALA A 89 -3.92 9.82 4.82
N GLU A 90 -3.98 10.80 3.94
CA GLU A 90 -4.63 12.07 4.27
C GLU A 90 -6.12 11.95 4.47
N THR A 91 -6.74 10.93 3.90
CA THR A 91 -8.18 10.75 4.00
C THR A 91 -8.58 9.81 5.12
N ILE A 92 -7.62 9.32 5.89
CA ILE A 92 -7.89 8.37 6.97
C ILE A 92 -7.76 9.09 8.30
N ASP A 93 -8.81 8.98 9.13
CA ASP A 93 -8.78 9.54 10.48
C ASP A 93 -7.89 8.65 11.35
N ALA A 94 -6.86 9.25 11.96
CA ALA A 94 -5.87 8.47 12.69
C ALA A 94 -6.46 7.77 13.92
N ASP A 95 -7.32 8.45 14.67
CA ASP A 95 -7.92 7.85 15.85
C ASP A 95 -8.87 6.73 15.49
N GLU A 96 -9.65 6.93 14.46
CA GLU A 96 -10.57 5.91 14.00
C GLU A 96 -9.80 4.69 13.49
N ALA A 97 -8.70 4.92 12.76
CA ALA A 97 -7.90 3.82 12.25
C ALA A 97 -7.25 3.02 13.37
N LYS A 98 -6.78 3.71 14.41
CA LYS A 98 -6.20 3.02 15.56
C LYS A 98 -7.23 2.19 16.28
N ASN A 99 -8.40 2.75 16.53
CA ASN A 99 -9.47 2.03 17.23
C ASN A 99 -9.94 0.83 16.43
N ALA A 100 -10.08 1.01 15.11
CA ALA A 100 -10.50 -0.09 14.24
C ALA A 100 -9.46 -1.21 14.24
N PHE A 101 -8.18 -0.84 14.28
CA PHE A 101 -7.12 -1.83 14.32
C PHE A 101 -7.17 -2.64 15.61
N GLU A 102 -7.35 -1.97 16.74
CA GLU A 102 -7.41 -2.65 18.04
C GLU A 102 -8.63 -3.56 18.13
N THR A 103 -9.76 -3.10 17.61
CA THR A 103 -10.96 -3.92 17.58
C THR A 103 -10.80 -5.14 16.70
N ALA A 104 -10.23 -4.95 15.52
CA ALA A 104 -10.04 -6.06 14.58
C ALA A 104 -9.06 -7.08 15.16
N LYS A 105 -8.04 -6.62 15.89
CA LYS A 105 -7.09 -7.51 16.51
C LYS A 105 -7.77 -8.40 17.56
N LYS A 106 -8.63 -7.81 18.38
CA LYS A 106 -9.37 -8.58 19.36
C LYS A 106 -10.31 -9.57 18.69
N ASN A 107 -11.00 -9.15 17.66
CA ASN A 107 -11.90 -10.04 16.96
C ASN A 107 -11.19 -11.23 16.35
N LEU A 108 -9.97 -11.00 15.85
CA LEU A 108 -9.19 -12.09 15.29
C LEU A 108 -8.79 -13.08 16.38
N GLU A 109 -8.44 -12.60 17.57
CA GLU A 109 -8.04 -13.46 18.67
C GLU A 109 -9.19 -14.34 19.16
N THR A 110 -10.42 -13.85 19.06
CA THR A 110 -11.57 -14.57 19.57
C THR A 110 -12.40 -15.26 18.50
N ALA A 111 -12.01 -15.16 17.24
CA ALA A 111 -12.77 -15.75 16.16
C ALA A 111 -12.77 -17.27 16.26
N GLU A 112 -13.91 -17.87 15.96
CA GLU A 112 -14.07 -19.31 16.02
C GLU A 112 -14.58 -19.82 14.68
N GLY A 113 -14.08 -20.98 14.29
CA GLY A 113 -14.46 -21.58 13.04
C GLY A 113 -13.77 -20.96 11.85
N VAL A 114 -13.79 -21.68 10.74
CA VAL A 114 -13.04 -21.26 9.56
C VAL A 114 -13.58 -19.95 9.00
N LYS A 115 -14.91 -19.83 8.88
CA LYS A 115 -15.48 -18.65 8.27
C LYS A 115 -15.17 -17.39 9.08
N GLN A 116 -15.37 -17.45 10.40
CA GLN A 116 -15.10 -16.29 11.23
C GLN A 116 -13.63 -15.90 11.20
N LYS A 117 -12.74 -16.90 11.19
CA LYS A 117 -11.31 -16.62 11.16
C LYS A 117 -10.89 -15.95 9.85
N VAL A 118 -11.45 -16.41 8.73
CA VAL A 118 -11.14 -15.81 7.45
C VAL A 118 -11.60 -14.35 7.41
N GLU A 119 -12.82 -14.09 7.86
CA GLU A 119 -13.36 -12.74 7.86
C GLU A 119 -12.60 -11.84 8.82
N ALA A 120 -12.27 -12.36 10.00
CA ALA A 120 -11.55 -11.57 11.00
C ALA A 120 -10.13 -11.26 10.54
N ASN A 121 -9.49 -12.21 9.85
CA ASN A 121 -8.15 -11.98 9.34
C ASN A 121 -8.13 -10.91 8.26
N PHE A 122 -9.11 -10.93 7.37
CA PHE A 122 -9.18 -9.90 6.33
C PHE A 122 -9.43 -8.53 6.96
N ALA A 123 -10.36 -8.46 7.91
CA ALA A 123 -10.65 -7.19 8.58
C ALA A 123 -9.42 -6.68 9.33
N PHE A 124 -8.65 -7.59 9.92
CA PHE A 124 -7.43 -7.21 10.62
C PHE A 124 -6.38 -6.66 9.65
N LYS A 125 -6.17 -7.33 8.52
CA LYS A 125 -5.19 -6.86 7.55
C LYS A 125 -5.56 -5.49 7.00
N ARG A 126 -6.85 -5.28 6.74
CA ARG A 126 -7.33 -4.01 6.24
C ARG A 126 -7.13 -2.89 7.27
N ALA A 127 -7.52 -3.15 8.51
CA ALA A 127 -7.37 -2.15 9.57
C ALA A 127 -5.89 -1.87 9.84
N LYS A 128 -5.06 -2.89 9.78
CA LYS A 128 -3.63 -2.72 9.99
C LYS A 128 -3.02 -1.84 8.91
N ALA A 129 -3.40 -2.07 7.64
CA ALA A 129 -2.87 -1.28 6.54
C ALA A 129 -3.25 0.19 6.70
N ARG A 130 -4.50 0.46 7.05
CA ARG A 130 -4.94 1.84 7.24
C ARG A 130 -4.21 2.52 8.39
N PHE A 131 -4.02 1.79 9.48
CA PHE A 131 -3.31 2.35 10.63
C PHE A 131 -1.84 2.60 10.29
N GLN A 132 -1.22 1.70 9.55
CA GLN A 132 0.18 1.86 9.18
C GLN A 132 0.42 3.10 8.31
N VAL A 133 -0.48 3.38 7.38
CA VAL A 133 -0.26 4.53 6.50
C VAL A 133 -0.37 5.85 7.26
N VAL A 134 -1.27 5.94 8.26
CA VAL A 134 -1.34 7.19 9.01
C VAL A 134 -0.13 7.37 9.91
N LYS A 135 0.50 6.28 10.33
CA LYS A 135 1.72 6.39 11.13
C LYS A 135 2.88 6.94 10.31
N VAL A 136 2.95 6.59 9.04
CA VAL A 136 4.01 7.13 8.19
C VAL A 136 3.88 8.64 8.07
N VAL A 137 2.65 9.13 7.89
CA VAL A 137 2.43 10.56 7.75
C VAL A 137 2.78 11.28 9.05
N SER A 138 2.40 10.73 10.19
CA SER A 138 2.59 11.47 11.43
C SER A 138 3.97 11.32 12.04
N GLY A 139 4.65 10.23 11.81
CA GLY A 139 5.93 10.01 12.47
C GLY A 139 7.05 9.57 11.59
N GLY A 140 6.74 9.39 10.37
CA GLY A 140 7.75 8.93 9.47
C GLY A 140 7.98 7.45 9.58
N ARG A 141 8.81 6.97 8.76
CA ARG A 141 9.03 5.58 8.64
C ARG A 141 10.30 5.16 9.32
#